data_aa552ae6f2ff95a1290bd4842e0a8e5c
#
_entry.id   aa552ae6f2ff95a1290bd4842e0a8e5c
#
_cell.length_a   1.000
_cell.length_b   1.000
_cell.length_c   1.000
_cell.angle_alpha   90.00
_cell.angle_beta   90.00
_cell.angle_gamma   90.00
#
_symmetry.space_group_name_H-M   'P 1'
#
loop_
_entity.id
_entity.type
_entity.pdbx_description
1 polymer ?
#
loop_
_entity_poly.entity_id
_entity_poly.type
_entity_poly.pdbx_seq_one_letter_code
_entity_poly.pdbx_strand_id
1 'polypeptide(L)'
;DEEATRAALKGAAPGLYNLPHLPSWNEAKEPANRGKFEDGPVAFVTVLPNGVPNMGRSLFLSFVYFLVVSILVAYVVGRALPAGAYYLTVFRLASTVAWLAYGFGTLMDSIWFGRPWSNAIKNVLDGLLYGLLTAGAFGWLWPQGVEG
;
A
#
# COMPACT_ATOMS: atom_id res chain seq x y z
N ASP A 1 16.61 -21.34 8.36
CA ASP A 1 17.34 -22.17 7.39
C ASP A 1 16.77 -21.97 6.00
N GLU A 2 17.56 -21.35 5.09
CA GLU A 2 17.14 -21.03 3.72
C GLU A 2 16.94 -22.29 2.88
N GLU A 3 17.82 -23.29 3.04
CA GLU A 3 17.76 -24.52 2.23
C GLU A 3 16.52 -25.34 2.55
N ALA A 4 16.18 -25.48 3.82
CA ALA A 4 14.97 -26.17 4.27
C ALA A 4 13.71 -25.43 3.77
N THR A 5 13.71 -24.10 3.81
CA THR A 5 12.59 -23.29 3.30
C THR A 5 12.45 -23.42 1.78
N ARG A 6 13.56 -23.41 1.04
CA ARG A 6 13.55 -23.64 -0.41
C ARG A 6 13.02 -25.04 -0.76
N ALA A 7 13.45 -26.05 -0.02
CA ALA A 7 12.98 -27.42 -0.23
C ALA A 7 11.47 -27.54 -0.01
N ALA A 8 10.97 -26.93 1.08
CA ALA A 8 9.53 -26.94 1.40
C ALA A 8 8.66 -26.22 0.35
N LEU A 9 9.17 -25.15 -0.25
CA LEU A 9 8.44 -24.37 -1.26
C LEU A 9 8.73 -24.82 -2.71
N LYS A 10 9.58 -25.84 -2.90
CA LYS A 10 9.96 -26.34 -4.22
C LYS A 10 8.72 -26.88 -4.96
N GLY A 11 8.41 -26.29 -6.12
CA GLY A 11 7.25 -26.67 -6.92
C GLY A 11 5.95 -25.93 -6.57
N ALA A 12 5.94 -25.07 -5.56
CA ALA A 12 4.80 -24.20 -5.31
C ALA A 12 4.64 -23.18 -6.45
N ALA A 13 3.43 -23.05 -6.98
CA ALA A 13 3.12 -22.05 -8.00
C ALA A 13 3.17 -20.63 -7.37
N PRO A 14 3.44 -19.57 -8.18
CA PRO A 14 3.29 -18.20 -7.67
C PRO A 14 1.90 -17.93 -7.12
N GLY A 15 1.83 -17.38 -5.91
CA GLY A 15 0.56 -17.13 -5.22
C GLY A 15 0.73 -16.80 -3.74
N LEU A 16 -0.39 -16.57 -3.08
CA LEU A 16 -0.47 -16.34 -1.64
C LEU A 16 -0.96 -17.63 -0.96
N TYR A 17 -0.20 -18.10 -0.01
CA TYR A 17 -0.49 -19.32 0.75
C TYR A 17 -0.67 -19.01 2.22
N ASN A 18 -1.62 -19.70 2.85
CA ASN A 18 -1.87 -19.64 4.29
C ASN A 18 -1.30 -20.90 4.96
N LEU A 19 -0.68 -20.74 6.10
CA LEU A 19 -0.21 -21.82 6.93
C LEU A 19 -0.80 -21.67 8.35
N PRO A 20 -1.51 -22.66 8.88
CA PRO A 20 -2.01 -23.86 8.22
C PRO A 20 -3.03 -23.57 7.12
N HIS A 21 -3.06 -24.42 6.08
CA HIS A 21 -4.07 -24.30 5.03
C HIS A 21 -5.39 -24.89 5.50
N LEU A 22 -6.45 -24.11 5.36
CA LEU A 22 -7.82 -24.56 5.58
C LEU A 22 -8.70 -24.14 4.40
N PRO A 23 -9.57 -25.02 3.88
CA PRO A 23 -10.49 -24.70 2.79
C PRO A 23 -11.51 -23.61 3.18
N SER A 24 -11.85 -23.51 4.47
CA SER A 24 -12.80 -22.55 5.00
C SER A 24 -12.45 -22.08 6.40
N TRP A 25 -12.74 -20.83 6.71
CA TRP A 25 -12.61 -20.27 8.07
C TRP A 25 -13.47 -20.97 9.11
N ASN A 26 -14.57 -21.62 8.72
CA ASN A 26 -15.41 -22.39 9.64
C ASN A 26 -14.68 -23.63 10.16
N GLU A 27 -13.82 -24.22 9.34
CA GLU A 27 -13.00 -25.38 9.73
C GLU A 27 -11.91 -25.03 10.75
N ALA A 28 -11.51 -23.77 10.82
CA ALA A 28 -10.57 -23.29 11.86
C ALA A 28 -11.15 -23.44 13.29
N LYS A 29 -12.48 -23.45 13.42
CA LYS A 29 -13.17 -23.57 14.70
C LYS A 29 -13.31 -25.04 15.17
N GLU A 30 -13.07 -25.99 14.28
CA GLU A 30 -13.14 -27.41 14.60
C GLU A 30 -12.01 -27.83 15.55
N PRO A 31 -12.29 -28.60 16.61
CA PRO A 31 -11.27 -29.02 17.58
C PRO A 31 -10.05 -29.71 16.94
N ALA A 32 -10.27 -30.48 15.86
CA ALA A 32 -9.21 -31.18 15.14
C ALA A 32 -8.21 -30.26 14.43
N ASN A 33 -8.65 -29.07 14.04
CA ASN A 33 -7.81 -28.10 13.34
C ASN A 33 -7.21 -27.03 14.27
N ARG A 34 -7.82 -26.85 15.44
CA ARG A 34 -7.37 -25.85 16.44
C ARG A 34 -5.94 -26.09 16.89
N GLY A 35 -5.54 -27.33 17.10
CA GLY A 35 -4.15 -27.70 17.45
C GLY A 35 -3.14 -27.22 16.42
N LYS A 36 -3.45 -27.23 15.12
CA LYS A 36 -2.53 -26.74 14.07
C LYS A 36 -2.21 -25.24 14.22
N PHE A 37 -3.14 -24.44 14.76
CA PHE A 37 -2.93 -23.03 15.02
C PHE A 37 -2.23 -22.79 16.35
N GLU A 38 -2.50 -23.61 17.36
CA GLU A 38 -1.91 -23.50 18.70
C GLU A 38 -0.43 -23.96 18.68
N ASP A 39 -0.13 -25.03 17.93
CA ASP A 39 1.24 -25.55 17.78
C ASP A 39 2.06 -24.72 16.78
N GLY A 40 1.38 -24.04 15.83
CA GLY A 40 2.04 -23.17 14.83
C GLY A 40 3.00 -23.89 13.86
N PRO A 41 3.73 -23.17 13.03
CA PRO A 41 3.65 -21.73 12.81
C PRO A 41 2.39 -21.28 12.06
N VAL A 42 1.89 -20.08 12.35
CA VAL A 42 0.84 -19.43 11.56
C VAL A 42 1.49 -18.37 10.67
N ALA A 43 1.29 -18.46 9.35
CA ALA A 43 1.95 -17.57 8.41
C ALA A 43 1.15 -17.35 7.13
N PHE A 44 1.39 -16.19 6.50
CA PHE A 44 1.05 -15.93 5.10
C PHE A 44 2.34 -15.93 4.28
N VAL A 45 2.41 -16.77 3.27
CA VAL A 45 3.60 -16.94 2.42
C VAL A 45 3.27 -16.53 0.99
N THR A 46 3.96 -15.51 0.49
CA THR A 46 3.86 -15.10 -0.91
C THR A 46 4.97 -15.73 -1.71
N VAL A 47 4.63 -16.61 -2.65
CA VAL A 47 5.56 -17.21 -3.60
C VAL A 47 5.56 -16.36 -4.88
N LEU A 48 6.72 -15.87 -5.27
CA LEU A 48 6.90 -15.08 -6.48
C LEU A 48 7.32 -15.96 -7.65
N PRO A 49 7.11 -15.52 -8.91
CA PRO A 49 7.69 -16.20 -10.06
C PRO A 49 9.21 -16.32 -9.94
N ASN A 50 9.75 -17.45 -10.40
CA ASN A 50 11.18 -17.67 -10.42
C ASN A 50 11.89 -16.65 -11.33
N GLY A 51 13.06 -16.20 -10.93
CA GLY A 51 13.88 -15.27 -11.69
C GLY A 51 14.38 -14.08 -10.86
N VAL A 52 15.26 -13.31 -11.47
CA VAL A 52 15.78 -12.09 -10.84
C VAL A 52 14.70 -11.00 -10.87
N PRO A 53 14.42 -10.33 -9.73
CA PRO A 53 13.45 -9.25 -9.70
C PRO A 53 13.79 -8.13 -10.70
N ASN A 54 12.81 -7.75 -11.52
CA ASN A 54 13.00 -6.67 -12.50
C ASN A 54 12.75 -5.29 -11.85
N MET A 55 13.83 -4.66 -11.41
CA MET A 55 13.80 -3.33 -10.78
C MET A 55 13.20 -2.27 -11.72
N GLY A 56 13.51 -2.32 -13.02
CA GLY A 56 12.98 -1.37 -14.01
C GLY A 56 11.46 -1.42 -14.10
N ARG A 57 10.89 -2.62 -14.08
CA ARG A 57 9.42 -2.80 -14.06
C ARG A 57 8.81 -2.21 -12.78
N SER A 58 9.43 -2.46 -11.63
CA SER A 58 8.94 -1.94 -10.35
C SER A 58 8.97 -0.41 -10.32
N LEU A 59 10.04 0.20 -10.79
CA LEU A 59 10.17 1.66 -10.89
C LEU A 59 9.13 2.25 -11.85
N PHE A 60 8.93 1.63 -13.01
CA PHE A 60 7.92 2.07 -13.97
C PHE A 60 6.49 2.01 -13.38
N LEU A 61 6.14 0.90 -12.72
CA LEU A 61 4.84 0.76 -12.08
C LEU A 61 4.65 1.75 -10.93
N SER A 62 5.71 2.05 -10.18
CA SER A 62 5.68 3.09 -9.14
C SER A 62 5.43 4.47 -9.75
N PHE A 63 6.09 4.80 -10.87
CA PHE A 63 5.85 6.05 -11.58
C PHE A 63 4.39 6.16 -12.04
N VAL A 64 3.84 5.09 -12.65
CA VAL A 64 2.43 5.05 -13.07
C VAL A 64 1.50 5.25 -11.87
N TYR A 65 1.79 4.61 -10.75
CA TYR A 65 1.02 4.77 -9.52
C TYR A 65 1.02 6.23 -9.02
N PHE A 66 2.19 6.87 -8.95
CA PHE A 66 2.29 8.28 -8.56
C PHE A 66 1.55 9.21 -9.53
N LEU A 67 1.61 8.93 -10.83
CA LEU A 67 0.88 9.70 -11.84
C LEU A 67 -0.65 9.58 -11.64
N VAL A 68 -1.16 8.37 -11.42
CA VAL A 68 -2.58 8.14 -11.17
C VAL A 68 -3.04 8.87 -9.90
N VAL A 69 -2.28 8.76 -8.81
CA VAL A 69 -2.61 9.47 -7.56
C VAL A 69 -2.61 10.99 -7.80
N SER A 70 -1.61 11.53 -8.51
CA SER A 70 -1.54 12.95 -8.81
C SER A 70 -2.75 13.44 -9.63
N ILE A 71 -3.21 12.66 -10.60
CA ILE A 71 -4.43 12.97 -11.38
C ILE A 71 -5.67 12.98 -10.47
N LEU A 72 -5.80 12.02 -9.56
CA LEU A 72 -6.92 11.99 -8.62
C LEU A 72 -6.89 13.16 -7.64
N VAL A 73 -5.70 13.53 -7.13
CA VAL A 73 -5.51 14.73 -6.30
C VAL A 73 -5.92 15.97 -7.08
N ALA A 74 -5.45 16.12 -8.33
CA ALA A 74 -5.81 17.26 -9.19
C ALA A 74 -7.32 17.34 -9.39
N TYR A 75 -7.97 16.20 -9.63
CA TYR A 75 -9.42 16.14 -9.79
C TYR A 75 -10.16 16.62 -8.52
N VAL A 76 -9.81 16.07 -7.36
CA VAL A 76 -10.48 16.42 -6.09
C VAL A 76 -10.25 17.89 -5.72
N VAL A 77 -9.01 18.35 -5.78
CA VAL A 77 -8.65 19.72 -5.43
C VAL A 77 -9.25 20.72 -6.43
N GLY A 78 -9.19 20.40 -7.72
CA GLY A 78 -9.74 21.25 -8.78
C GLY A 78 -11.28 21.34 -8.78
N ARG A 79 -11.97 20.35 -8.19
CA ARG A 79 -13.43 20.42 -7.99
C ARG A 79 -13.83 21.14 -6.71
N ALA A 80 -12.92 21.16 -5.72
CA ALA A 80 -13.19 21.73 -4.41
C ALA A 80 -12.79 23.21 -4.30
N LEU A 81 -11.78 23.64 -5.05
CA LEU A 81 -11.21 24.98 -4.93
C LEU A 81 -11.24 25.74 -6.27
N PRO A 82 -11.56 27.06 -6.22
CA PRO A 82 -11.51 27.90 -7.41
C PRO A 82 -10.07 28.21 -7.84
N ALA A 83 -9.89 28.65 -9.08
CA ALA A 83 -8.66 29.31 -9.49
C ALA A 83 -8.40 30.54 -8.60
N GLY A 84 -7.13 30.83 -8.30
CA GLY A 84 -6.76 31.90 -7.36
C GLY A 84 -6.90 31.53 -5.88
N ALA A 85 -7.26 30.28 -5.55
CA ALA A 85 -7.30 29.84 -4.17
C ALA A 85 -5.92 30.01 -3.49
N TYR A 86 -5.98 30.40 -2.22
CA TYR A 86 -4.76 30.67 -1.45
C TYR A 86 -3.88 29.42 -1.29
N TYR A 87 -2.57 29.57 -1.43
CA TYR A 87 -1.58 28.46 -1.40
C TYR A 87 -1.83 27.45 -0.27
N LEU A 88 -1.98 27.91 0.97
CA LEU A 88 -2.17 27.02 2.11
C LEU A 88 -3.50 26.25 2.06
N THR A 89 -4.54 26.79 1.42
CA THR A 89 -5.80 26.08 1.24
C THR A 89 -5.64 24.93 0.27
N VAL A 90 -4.97 25.17 -0.86
CA VAL A 90 -4.62 24.14 -1.84
C VAL A 90 -3.69 23.09 -1.21
N PHE A 91 -2.65 23.54 -0.52
CA PHE A 91 -1.67 22.68 0.14
C PHE A 91 -2.33 21.72 1.15
N ARG A 92 -3.19 22.24 2.03
CA ARG A 92 -3.87 21.42 3.06
C ARG A 92 -4.76 20.36 2.43
N LEU A 93 -5.57 20.74 1.44
CA LEU A 93 -6.47 19.77 0.79
C LEU A 93 -5.69 18.74 -0.01
N ALA A 94 -4.73 19.18 -0.83
CA ALA A 94 -3.91 18.29 -1.64
C ALA A 94 -3.07 17.33 -0.79
N SER A 95 -2.45 17.80 0.30
CA SER A 95 -1.66 16.95 1.19
C SER A 95 -2.52 15.89 1.88
N THR A 96 -3.71 16.26 2.34
CA THR A 96 -4.61 15.30 3.00
C THR A 96 -5.02 14.18 2.03
N VAL A 97 -5.47 14.55 0.82
CA VAL A 97 -5.91 13.56 -0.19
C VAL A 97 -4.75 12.67 -0.62
N ALA A 98 -3.57 13.24 -0.90
CA ALA A 98 -2.39 12.49 -1.29
C ALA A 98 -1.89 11.56 -0.17
N TRP A 99 -1.87 12.03 1.08
CA TRP A 99 -1.48 11.22 2.22
C TRP A 99 -2.40 10.01 2.43
N LEU A 100 -3.73 10.21 2.35
CA LEU A 100 -4.68 9.10 2.41
C LEU A 100 -4.41 8.06 1.31
N ALA A 101 -4.10 8.51 0.09
CA ALA A 101 -3.82 7.62 -1.03
C ALA A 101 -2.49 6.86 -0.88
N TYR A 102 -1.43 7.51 -0.38
CA TYR A 102 -0.10 6.91 -0.30
C TYR A 102 0.13 6.07 0.95
N GLY A 103 -0.46 6.45 2.10
CA GLY A 103 -0.08 5.89 3.40
C GLY A 103 -1.07 4.86 3.96
N PHE A 104 -2.36 5.08 3.84
CA PHE A 104 -3.35 4.37 4.66
C PHE A 104 -3.70 2.96 4.18
N GLY A 105 -3.56 2.67 2.89
CA GLY A 105 -3.87 1.34 2.34
C GLY A 105 -3.09 0.21 3.01
N THR A 106 -1.86 0.46 3.44
CA THR A 106 -0.98 -0.54 4.05
C THR A 106 -1.39 -0.94 5.48
N LEU A 107 -2.23 -0.15 6.16
CA LEU A 107 -2.75 -0.50 7.48
C LEU A 107 -3.60 -1.78 7.45
N MET A 108 -4.38 -1.96 6.39
CA MET A 108 -5.21 -3.16 6.22
C MET A 108 -4.38 -4.43 6.10
N ASP A 109 -3.18 -4.35 5.51
CA ASP A 109 -2.25 -5.47 5.44
C ASP A 109 -1.76 -5.92 6.83
N SER A 110 -1.55 -5.00 7.75
CA SER A 110 -1.18 -5.32 9.13
C SER A 110 -2.34 -5.92 9.92
N ILE A 111 -3.56 -5.44 9.67
CA ILE A 111 -4.77 -5.93 10.34
C ILE A 111 -5.11 -7.36 9.90
N TRP A 112 -5.12 -7.62 8.58
CA TRP A 112 -5.63 -8.88 8.04
C TRP A 112 -4.55 -9.93 7.76
N PHE A 113 -3.33 -9.49 7.42
CA PHE A 113 -2.25 -10.40 7.02
C PHE A 113 -1.08 -10.44 8.00
N GLY A 114 -1.25 -9.87 9.21
CA GLY A 114 -0.25 -9.94 10.28
C GLY A 114 1.08 -9.28 9.91
N ARG A 115 1.12 -8.33 8.96
CA ARG A 115 2.35 -7.60 8.65
C ARG A 115 2.79 -6.78 9.84
N PRO A 116 4.11 -6.67 10.11
CA PRO A 116 4.62 -5.91 11.24
C PRO A 116 4.10 -4.47 11.25
N TRP A 117 3.51 -4.03 12.36
CA TRP A 117 3.00 -2.66 12.52
C TRP A 117 4.06 -1.59 12.31
N SER A 118 5.33 -1.90 12.62
CA SER A 118 6.46 -1.01 12.35
C SER A 118 6.57 -0.64 10.87
N ASN A 119 6.27 -1.58 9.96
CA ASN A 119 6.28 -1.32 8.52
C ASN A 119 5.08 -0.46 8.11
N ALA A 120 3.89 -0.73 8.66
CA ALA A 120 2.71 0.09 8.39
C ALA A 120 2.91 1.54 8.83
N ILE A 121 3.46 1.77 10.04
CA ILE A 121 3.76 3.12 10.54
C ILE A 121 4.77 3.83 9.64
N LYS A 122 5.85 3.15 9.22
CA LYS A 122 6.83 3.72 8.27
C LYS A 122 6.15 4.12 6.95
N ASN A 123 5.33 3.24 6.39
CA ASN A 123 4.61 3.54 5.14
C ASN A 123 3.65 4.73 5.28
N VAL A 124 2.99 4.89 6.44
CA VAL A 124 2.13 6.06 6.71
C VAL A 124 2.96 7.35 6.78
N LEU A 125 4.15 7.30 7.40
CA LEU A 125 5.06 8.45 7.48
C LEU A 125 5.66 8.78 6.11
N ASP A 126 6.07 7.78 5.35
CA ASP A 126 6.56 7.97 3.96
C ASP A 126 5.44 8.54 3.08
N GLY A 127 4.21 8.03 3.23
CA GLY A 127 3.03 8.56 2.56
C GLY A 127 2.75 10.02 2.91
N LEU A 128 2.97 10.43 4.18
CA LEU A 128 2.87 11.83 4.58
C LEU A 128 3.92 12.69 3.85
N LEU A 129 5.16 12.24 3.81
CA LEU A 129 6.22 12.95 3.10
C LEU A 129 5.89 13.14 1.61
N TYR A 130 5.47 12.07 0.93
CA TYR A 130 5.04 12.15 -0.47
C TYR A 130 3.81 13.06 -0.65
N GLY A 131 2.88 13.01 0.28
CA GLY A 131 1.70 13.89 0.29
C GLY A 131 2.06 15.36 0.41
N LEU A 132 3.00 15.71 1.29
CA LEU A 132 3.49 17.09 1.45
C LEU A 132 4.23 17.59 0.21
N LEU A 133 5.07 16.76 -0.40
CA LEU A 133 5.77 17.11 -1.66
C LEU A 133 4.78 17.33 -2.81
N THR A 134 3.82 16.42 -2.97
CA THR A 134 2.75 16.56 -3.96
C THR A 134 1.98 17.86 -3.75
N ALA A 135 1.56 18.13 -2.51
CA ALA A 135 0.80 19.33 -2.17
C ALA A 135 1.60 20.63 -2.38
N GLY A 136 2.90 20.59 -2.11
CA GLY A 136 3.80 21.71 -2.39
C GLY A 136 3.81 22.08 -3.87
N ALA A 137 3.92 21.07 -4.75
CA ALA A 137 3.86 21.26 -6.20
C ALA A 137 2.49 21.80 -6.64
N PHE A 138 1.39 21.22 -6.13
CA PHE A 138 0.03 21.68 -6.45
C PHE A 138 -0.20 23.12 -5.99
N GLY A 139 0.19 23.46 -4.76
CA GLY A 139 0.04 24.82 -4.26
C GLY A 139 0.85 25.86 -5.03
N TRP A 140 2.06 25.48 -5.45
CA TRP A 140 2.92 26.37 -6.24
C TRP A 140 2.44 26.55 -7.68
N LEU A 141 1.94 25.49 -8.30
CA LEU A 141 1.45 25.50 -9.69
C LEU A 141 -0.05 25.79 -9.79
N TRP A 142 -0.72 26.16 -8.68
CA TRP A 142 -2.16 26.40 -8.70
C TRP A 142 -2.52 27.54 -9.66
N PRO A 143 -3.53 27.35 -10.53
CA PRO A 143 -3.95 28.39 -11.47
C PRO A 143 -4.28 29.69 -10.75
N GLN A 144 -3.72 30.80 -11.23
CA GLN A 144 -4.08 32.13 -10.74
C GLN A 144 -5.51 32.46 -11.17
N GLY A 145 -6.27 33.16 -10.32
CA GLY A 145 -7.55 33.69 -10.70
C GLY A 145 -7.39 34.71 -11.83
N VAL A 146 -8.29 34.67 -12.79
CA VAL A 146 -8.35 35.75 -13.78
C VAL A 146 -8.88 36.96 -13.04
N GLU A 147 -8.01 37.98 -12.84
CA GLU A 147 -8.47 39.28 -12.40
C GLU A 147 -9.33 39.84 -13.54
N GLY A 148 -10.67 39.81 -13.35
CA GLY A 148 -11.66 40.38 -14.23
C GLY A 148 -11.94 41.84 -13.88
#